data_b04f6c019c3e177d805fc12731d44685
#
_entry.id   b04f6c019c3e177d805fc12731d44685
#
_cell.length_a   1.000
_cell.length_b   1.000
_cell.length_c   1.000
_cell.angle_alpha   90.00
_cell.angle_beta   90.00
_cell.angle_gamma   90.00
#
_symmetry.space_group_name_H-M   'P 1'
#
loop_
_entity.id
_entity.type
_entity.pdbx_description
1 polymer ?
#
loop_
_entity_poly.entity_id
_entity_poly.type
_entity_poly.pdbx_seq_one_letter_code
_entity_poly.pdbx_strand_id
1 'polypeptide(L)'
;MRIERQIEKIISEYLPAIENRQETLESILEKYPEIADELRPRLEAMLWLRKARFALATRPGYIHDSRKYLEAKIEEIQPRGFLVRIFRQHTAQRWVFNIAAPVVLILLLALVINSALLTARLSIPGEPFYSTKLFLEETRMAFTFNPVDKSNLYMEYSRLRTSEFVELVLDGNYEYLPAATTRLESEILASLNSLNKLSLADRTDAQLTETELQQTLSNEISMLRILQQSSPPNANAEIEAAIQVAQAGIMALR
;
A
#
# COMPACT_ATOMS: atom_id res chain seq x y z
N MET A 1 21.31 -2.22 -13.40
CA MET A 1 22.22 -2.99 -12.52
C MET A 1 23.46 -2.20 -12.03
N ARG A 2 24.21 -1.50 -12.89
CA ARG A 2 25.44 -0.79 -12.46
C ARG A 2 25.13 0.49 -11.68
N ILE A 3 24.16 1.28 -12.14
CA ILE A 3 23.72 2.53 -11.50
C ILE A 3 23.04 2.26 -10.15
N GLU A 4 22.19 1.24 -10.05
CA GLU A 4 21.52 0.87 -8.82
C GLU A 4 22.49 0.52 -7.70
N ARG A 5 23.49 -0.31 -7.97
CA ARG A 5 24.55 -0.64 -6.99
C ARG A 5 25.35 0.59 -6.56
N GLN A 6 25.54 1.53 -7.49
CA GLN A 6 26.22 2.78 -7.19
C GLN A 6 25.37 3.66 -6.26
N ILE A 7 24.07 3.76 -6.50
CA ILE A 7 23.13 4.50 -5.65
C ILE A 7 23.04 3.87 -4.25
N GLU A 8 22.92 2.53 -4.16
CA GLU A 8 22.92 1.84 -2.86
C GLU A 8 24.19 2.10 -2.06
N LYS A 9 25.34 2.07 -2.71
CA LYS A 9 26.62 2.37 -2.07
C LYS A 9 26.67 3.79 -1.54
N ILE A 10 26.25 4.77 -2.35
CA ILE A 10 26.19 6.19 -1.98
C ILE A 10 25.24 6.37 -0.78
N ILE A 11 24.05 5.79 -0.84
CA ILE A 11 23.09 5.88 0.27
C ILE A 11 23.68 5.29 1.57
N SER A 12 24.30 4.12 1.48
CA SER A 12 24.87 3.46 2.67
C SER A 12 26.03 4.25 3.28
N GLU A 13 26.80 4.95 2.46
CA GLU A 13 27.97 5.73 2.88
C GLU A 13 27.59 7.10 3.47
N TYR A 14 26.66 7.81 2.80
CA TYR A 14 26.33 9.20 3.14
C TYR A 14 25.14 9.35 4.10
N LEU A 15 24.27 8.35 4.21
CA LEU A 15 23.12 8.42 5.12
C LEU A 15 23.53 8.73 6.58
N PRO A 16 24.58 8.08 7.16
CA PRO A 16 25.06 8.43 8.48
C PRO A 16 25.63 9.86 8.60
N ALA A 17 26.25 10.35 7.52
CA ALA A 17 26.83 11.70 7.49
C ALA A 17 25.76 12.80 7.49
N ILE A 18 24.65 12.59 6.74
CA ILE A 18 23.49 13.48 6.78
C ILE A 18 22.87 13.50 8.19
N GLU A 19 22.79 12.37 8.85
CA GLU A 19 22.22 12.25 10.19
C GLU A 19 23.01 12.98 11.24
N ASN A 20 24.31 12.92 11.14
CA ASN A 20 25.21 13.62 12.04
C ASN A 20 25.37 15.11 11.66
N ARG A 21 24.60 15.61 10.70
CA ARG A 21 24.68 17.00 10.19
C ARG A 21 26.06 17.38 9.65
N GLN A 22 26.82 16.41 9.21
CA GLN A 22 28.14 16.61 8.60
C GLN A 22 28.05 16.95 7.13
N GLU A 23 27.00 16.46 6.47
CA GLU A 23 26.71 16.69 5.05
C GLU A 23 25.22 17.05 4.87
N THR A 24 24.90 17.80 3.81
CA THR A 24 23.53 18.12 3.43
C THR A 24 23.11 17.28 2.22
N LEU A 25 21.80 17.12 2.02
CA LEU A 25 21.28 16.44 0.83
C LEU A 25 21.80 17.10 -0.45
N GLU A 26 21.78 18.44 -0.47
CA GLU A 26 22.21 19.23 -1.61
C GLU A 26 23.71 19.04 -1.91
N SER A 27 24.54 18.99 -0.88
CA SER A 27 26.00 18.79 -1.06
C SER A 27 26.32 17.42 -1.67
N ILE A 28 25.51 16.41 -1.38
CA ILE A 28 25.69 15.07 -1.95
C ILE A 28 25.21 15.04 -3.40
N LEU A 29 24.09 15.69 -3.71
CA LEU A 29 23.58 15.77 -5.09
C LEU A 29 24.54 16.54 -6.02
N GLU A 30 25.20 17.57 -5.51
CA GLU A 30 26.26 18.31 -6.23
C GLU A 30 27.49 17.44 -6.51
N LYS A 31 27.83 16.49 -5.63
CA LYS A 31 28.94 15.54 -5.86
C LYS A 31 28.62 14.50 -6.94
N TYR A 32 27.34 14.21 -7.19
CA TYR A 32 26.89 13.17 -8.12
C TYR A 32 25.83 13.70 -9.10
N PRO A 33 26.14 14.71 -9.94
CA PRO A 33 25.15 15.35 -10.81
C PRO A 33 24.55 14.41 -11.84
N GLU A 34 25.29 13.39 -12.30
CA GLU A 34 24.84 12.45 -13.32
C GLU A 34 23.69 11.54 -12.88
N ILE A 35 23.54 11.32 -11.58
CA ILE A 35 22.52 10.44 -10.97
C ILE A 35 21.66 11.18 -9.95
N ALA A 36 21.75 12.51 -9.90
CA ALA A 36 21.07 13.34 -8.90
C ALA A 36 19.54 13.17 -8.93
N ASP A 37 18.94 13.05 -10.13
CA ASP A 37 17.49 12.91 -10.31
C ASP A 37 16.95 11.57 -9.76
N GLU A 38 17.76 10.51 -9.82
CA GLU A 38 17.39 9.20 -9.28
C GLU A 38 17.77 9.07 -7.80
N LEU A 39 18.82 9.76 -7.37
CA LEU A 39 19.35 9.69 -6.00
C LEU A 39 18.48 10.50 -5.03
N ARG A 40 18.00 11.70 -5.43
CA ARG A 40 17.20 12.61 -4.62
C ARG A 40 15.99 11.94 -3.98
N PRO A 41 15.04 11.33 -4.73
CA PRO A 41 13.83 10.76 -4.16
C PRO A 41 14.13 9.61 -3.20
N ARG A 42 15.21 8.87 -3.45
CA ARG A 42 15.60 7.75 -2.56
C ARG A 42 16.20 8.23 -1.24
N LEU A 43 17.04 9.26 -1.26
CA LEU A 43 17.56 9.88 -0.04
C LEU A 43 16.44 10.55 0.78
N GLU A 44 15.54 11.27 0.13
CA GLU A 44 14.39 11.90 0.79
C GLU A 44 13.48 10.86 1.45
N ALA A 45 13.17 9.75 0.75
CA ALA A 45 12.38 8.65 1.28
C ALA A 45 13.05 8.00 2.51
N MET A 46 14.35 7.77 2.46
CA MET A 46 15.09 7.18 3.57
C MET A 46 15.13 8.13 4.79
N LEU A 47 15.34 9.42 4.58
CA LEU A 47 15.29 10.42 5.64
C LEU A 47 13.89 10.55 6.24
N TRP A 48 12.84 10.48 5.40
CA TRP A 48 11.46 10.50 5.86
C TRP A 48 11.12 9.26 6.70
N LEU A 49 11.47 8.06 6.23
CA LEU A 49 11.27 6.80 6.97
C LEU A 49 11.96 6.83 8.33
N ARG A 50 13.14 7.38 8.38
CA ARG A 50 13.90 7.48 9.62
C ARG A 50 13.31 8.52 10.58
N LYS A 51 12.87 9.66 10.07
CA LYS A 51 12.13 10.67 10.84
C LYS A 51 10.81 10.10 11.38
N ALA A 52 10.09 9.33 10.56
CA ALA A 52 8.90 8.60 10.97
C ALA A 52 9.21 7.55 12.06
N ARG A 53 10.34 6.84 11.97
CA ARG A 53 10.79 5.90 13.00
C ARG A 53 11.02 6.59 14.35
N PHE A 54 11.62 7.79 14.37
CA PHE A 54 11.79 8.57 15.59
C PHE A 54 10.47 9.11 16.14
N ALA A 55 9.55 9.51 15.26
CA ALA A 55 8.21 9.94 15.66
C ALA A 55 7.35 8.78 16.20
N LEU A 56 7.61 7.56 15.73
CA LEU A 56 6.95 6.34 16.20
C LEU A 56 7.70 5.66 17.36
N ALA A 57 8.92 6.12 17.69
CA ALA A 57 9.64 5.61 18.85
C ALA A 57 8.84 5.94 20.11
N THR A 58 8.45 4.92 20.83
CA THR A 58 7.74 5.06 22.10
C THR A 58 8.57 5.89 23.07
N ARG A 59 7.94 6.84 23.77
CA ARG A 59 8.61 7.65 24.79
C ARG A 59 9.35 6.73 25.78
N PRO A 60 10.58 7.10 26.20
CA PRO A 60 11.25 6.38 27.28
C PRO A 60 10.29 6.27 28.47
N GLY A 61 10.04 5.07 28.94
CA GLY A 61 9.06 4.81 30.00
C GLY A 61 7.66 4.37 29.54
N TYR A 62 7.24 4.61 28.29
CA TYR A 62 5.91 4.23 27.82
C TYR A 62 5.60 2.75 28.01
N ILE A 63 6.55 1.86 27.76
CA ILE A 63 6.40 0.42 27.98
C ILE A 63 6.19 0.11 29.45
N HIS A 64 6.91 0.80 30.34
CA HIS A 64 6.81 0.61 31.77
C HIS A 64 5.48 1.15 32.33
N ASP A 65 5.08 2.34 31.88
CA ASP A 65 3.83 2.97 32.29
C ASP A 65 2.60 2.23 31.73
N SER A 66 2.67 1.79 30.47
CA SER A 66 1.63 0.95 29.86
C SER A 66 1.50 -0.39 30.56
N ARG A 67 2.62 -0.99 30.99
CA ARG A 67 2.63 -2.23 31.76
C ARG A 67 1.98 -2.02 33.12
N LYS A 68 2.33 -0.98 33.85
CA LYS A 68 1.70 -0.62 35.14
C LYS A 68 0.21 -0.36 34.99
N TYR A 69 -0.18 0.38 33.95
CA TYR A 69 -1.59 0.65 33.65
C TYR A 69 -2.36 -0.63 33.35
N LEU A 70 -1.80 -1.54 32.55
CA LEU A 70 -2.41 -2.82 32.22
C LEU A 70 -2.46 -3.74 33.46
N GLU A 71 -1.42 -3.79 34.28
CA GLU A 71 -1.39 -4.54 35.52
C GLU A 71 -2.49 -4.06 36.49
N ALA A 72 -2.63 -2.74 36.67
CA ALA A 72 -3.69 -2.15 37.50
C ALA A 72 -5.11 -2.42 36.91
N LYS A 73 -5.25 -2.36 35.59
CA LYS A 73 -6.52 -2.64 34.92
C LYS A 73 -6.89 -4.11 34.97
N ILE A 74 -5.92 -5.01 34.90
CA ILE A 74 -6.11 -6.45 35.07
C ILE A 74 -6.53 -6.79 36.50
N GLU A 75 -5.95 -6.13 37.52
CA GLU A 75 -6.38 -6.26 38.90
C GLU A 75 -7.82 -5.78 39.13
N GLU A 76 -8.24 -4.70 38.45
CA GLU A 76 -9.62 -4.17 38.52
C GLU A 76 -10.66 -5.10 37.86
N ILE A 77 -10.27 -5.77 36.75
CA ILE A 77 -11.17 -6.64 35.96
C ILE A 77 -11.24 -8.08 36.50
N GLN A 78 -10.46 -8.45 37.53
CA GLN A 78 -10.44 -9.83 38.02
C GLN A 78 -11.84 -10.33 38.37
N PRO A 79 -12.47 -11.23 37.57
CA PRO A 79 -13.51 -12.08 38.06
C PRO A 79 -12.85 -13.12 38.98
N ARG A 80 -13.07 -12.96 40.24
CA ARG A 80 -12.58 -13.91 41.24
C ARG A 80 -12.98 -15.36 40.88
N GLY A 81 -12.03 -16.16 40.41
CA GLY A 81 -12.14 -17.55 40.76
C GLY A 81 -11.90 -18.64 39.72
N PHE A 82 -11.93 -18.43 38.39
CA PHE A 82 -11.88 -19.61 37.51
C PHE A 82 -10.52 -19.80 36.81
N LEU A 83 -9.92 -18.77 36.24
CA LEU A 83 -8.65 -18.91 35.51
C LEU A 83 -7.42 -19.03 36.42
N VAL A 84 -7.48 -18.46 37.64
CA VAL A 84 -6.36 -18.53 38.60
C VAL A 84 -6.16 -19.97 39.13
N ARG A 85 -7.19 -20.80 39.16
CA ARG A 85 -7.09 -22.21 39.64
C ARG A 85 -6.35 -23.11 38.65
N ILE A 86 -6.45 -22.85 37.36
CA ILE A 86 -5.78 -23.64 36.32
C ILE A 86 -4.27 -23.38 36.33
N PHE A 87 -3.83 -22.15 36.63
CA PHE A 87 -2.42 -21.76 36.57
C PHE A 87 -1.62 -22.01 37.87
N ARG A 88 -2.29 -22.40 39.00
CA ARG A 88 -1.60 -22.50 40.28
C ARG A 88 -0.98 -23.90 40.60
N GLN A 89 -1.14 -24.89 39.72
CA GLN A 89 -0.71 -26.26 40.07
C GLN A 89 0.62 -26.74 39.47
N HIS A 90 1.37 -25.89 38.72
CA HIS A 90 2.66 -26.33 38.18
C HIS A 90 3.81 -25.39 38.47
N THR A 91 4.42 -25.58 39.63
CA THR A 91 5.64 -24.84 40.05
C THR A 91 6.93 -25.19 39.25
N ALA A 92 6.88 -26.18 38.37
CA ALA A 92 8.01 -26.57 37.51
C ALA A 92 8.03 -25.86 36.13
N GLN A 93 7.03 -25.04 35.81
CA GLN A 93 6.78 -24.56 34.46
C GLN A 93 6.94 -23.02 34.25
N ARG A 94 7.54 -22.33 35.24
CA ARG A 94 7.75 -20.86 35.17
C ARG A 94 8.52 -20.41 33.91
N TRP A 95 9.41 -21.26 33.42
CA TRP A 95 10.23 -20.94 32.26
C TRP A 95 9.43 -21.02 30.93
N VAL A 96 8.54 -21.99 30.81
CA VAL A 96 7.67 -22.14 29.65
C VAL A 96 6.68 -20.96 29.55
N PHE A 97 6.11 -20.50 30.66
CA PHE A 97 5.19 -19.36 30.67
C PHE A 97 5.87 -18.03 30.33
N ASN A 98 7.10 -17.82 30.76
CA ASN A 98 7.84 -16.60 30.44
C ASN A 98 8.15 -16.45 28.94
N ILE A 99 8.23 -17.55 28.19
CA ILE A 99 8.47 -17.53 26.74
C ILE A 99 7.18 -17.74 25.97
N ALA A 100 6.29 -18.63 26.43
CA ALA A 100 5.06 -18.93 25.71
C ALA A 100 4.06 -17.77 25.72
N ALA A 101 3.93 -17.03 26.82
CA ALA A 101 2.99 -15.89 26.91
C ALA A 101 3.32 -14.77 25.92
N PRO A 102 4.56 -14.26 25.80
CA PRO A 102 4.89 -13.27 24.78
C PRO A 102 4.80 -13.82 23.34
N VAL A 103 5.13 -15.09 23.12
CA VAL A 103 4.99 -15.72 21.80
C VAL A 103 3.52 -15.79 21.39
N VAL A 104 2.64 -16.24 22.29
CA VAL A 104 1.18 -16.29 22.05
C VAL A 104 0.64 -14.87 21.80
N LEU A 105 1.07 -13.88 22.56
CA LEU A 105 0.67 -12.49 22.36
C LEU A 105 1.11 -11.96 20.98
N ILE A 106 2.35 -12.25 20.57
CA ILE A 106 2.85 -11.89 19.24
C ILE A 106 2.05 -12.57 18.14
N LEU A 107 1.73 -13.87 18.31
CA LEU A 107 0.93 -14.62 17.34
C LEU A 107 -0.50 -14.07 17.24
N LEU A 108 -1.12 -13.74 18.36
CA LEU A 108 -2.44 -13.11 18.38
C LEU A 108 -2.41 -11.71 17.73
N LEU A 109 -1.39 -10.91 18.02
CA LEU A 109 -1.22 -9.61 17.39
C LEU A 109 -0.99 -9.75 15.88
N ALA A 110 -0.16 -10.70 15.47
CA ALA A 110 0.06 -11.01 14.06
C ALA A 110 -1.23 -11.47 13.36
N LEU A 111 -2.05 -12.28 14.05
CA LEU A 111 -3.35 -12.71 13.52
C LEU A 111 -4.31 -11.53 13.34
N VAL A 112 -4.41 -10.65 14.35
CA VAL A 112 -5.24 -9.43 14.27
C VAL A 112 -4.77 -8.51 13.15
N ILE A 113 -3.46 -8.29 13.02
CA ILE A 113 -2.89 -7.47 11.95
C ILE A 113 -3.18 -8.09 10.58
N ASN A 114 -2.97 -9.41 10.42
CA ASN A 114 -3.27 -10.09 9.17
C ASN A 114 -4.75 -10.03 8.81
N SER A 115 -5.65 -10.22 9.77
CA SER A 115 -7.09 -10.11 9.51
C SER A 115 -7.49 -8.68 9.11
N ALA A 116 -6.95 -7.65 9.77
CA ALA A 116 -7.17 -6.26 9.42
C ALA A 116 -6.64 -5.91 8.02
N LEU A 117 -5.46 -6.44 7.65
CA LEU A 117 -4.89 -6.25 6.31
C LEU A 117 -5.71 -6.97 5.23
N LEU A 118 -6.23 -8.15 5.51
CA LEU A 118 -7.12 -8.88 4.58
C LEU A 118 -8.43 -8.11 4.37
N THR A 119 -9.04 -7.62 5.46
CA THR A 119 -10.25 -6.79 5.38
C THR A 119 -9.99 -5.50 4.61
N ALA A 120 -8.85 -4.83 4.86
CA ALA A 120 -8.47 -3.64 4.13
C ALA A 120 -8.33 -3.89 2.63
N ARG A 121 -7.75 -5.02 2.21
CA ARG A 121 -7.59 -5.36 0.78
C ARG A 121 -8.91 -5.54 0.04
N LEU A 122 -9.95 -5.96 0.72
CA LEU A 122 -11.29 -6.18 0.17
C LEU A 122 -12.19 -4.96 0.28
N SER A 123 -11.74 -3.89 0.94
CA SER A 123 -12.54 -2.69 1.14
C SER A 123 -12.80 -1.93 -0.15
N ILE A 124 -14.02 -1.40 -0.28
CA ILE A 124 -14.47 -0.54 -1.38
C ILE A 124 -14.61 0.91 -0.92
N PRO A 125 -14.72 1.88 -1.85
CA PRO A 125 -14.95 3.28 -1.51
C PRO A 125 -16.16 3.46 -0.58
N GLY A 126 -15.97 4.21 0.52
CA GLY A 126 -16.98 4.41 1.56
C GLY A 126 -16.76 3.54 2.81
N GLU A 127 -15.98 2.48 2.75
CA GLU A 127 -15.69 1.63 3.91
C GLU A 127 -14.55 2.16 4.79
N PRO A 128 -14.56 1.84 6.11
CA PRO A 128 -13.59 2.38 7.08
C PRO A 128 -12.12 2.04 6.76
N PHE A 129 -11.87 0.87 6.16
CA PHE A 129 -10.51 0.41 5.86
C PHE A 129 -10.04 0.75 4.44
N TYR A 130 -10.84 1.45 3.65
CA TYR A 130 -10.49 1.81 2.27
C TYR A 130 -9.24 2.71 2.20
N SER A 131 -9.12 3.67 3.11
CA SER A 131 -7.92 4.51 3.21
C SER A 131 -6.65 3.70 3.53
N THR A 132 -6.78 2.66 4.34
CA THR A 132 -5.68 1.73 4.65
C THR A 132 -5.27 0.93 3.41
N LYS A 133 -6.24 0.46 2.61
CA LYS A 133 -5.97 -0.19 1.32
C LYS A 133 -5.16 0.72 0.40
N LEU A 134 -5.61 1.95 0.21
CA LEU A 134 -4.92 2.92 -0.64
C LEU A 134 -3.48 3.19 -0.17
N PHE A 135 -3.29 3.34 1.13
CA PHE A 135 -1.96 3.52 1.71
C PHE A 135 -1.04 2.32 1.43
N LEU A 136 -1.56 1.09 1.50
CA LEU A 136 -0.80 -0.12 1.18
C LEU A 136 -0.45 -0.18 -0.31
N GLU A 137 -1.37 0.19 -1.20
CA GLU A 137 -1.16 0.27 -2.64
C GLU A 137 -0.11 1.32 -3.00
N GLU A 138 -0.20 2.53 -2.43
CA GLU A 138 0.79 3.59 -2.61
C GLU A 138 2.18 3.16 -2.11
N THR A 139 2.22 2.48 -0.95
CA THR A 139 3.46 1.94 -0.41
C THR A 139 4.06 0.91 -1.36
N ARG A 140 3.27 -0.05 -1.86
CA ARG A 140 3.73 -1.05 -2.84
C ARG A 140 4.25 -0.38 -4.11
N MET A 141 3.55 0.65 -4.61
CA MET A 141 3.98 1.45 -5.77
C MET A 141 5.30 2.18 -5.53
N ALA A 142 5.48 2.78 -4.35
CA ALA A 142 6.69 3.50 -3.99
C ALA A 142 7.93 2.60 -3.91
N PHE A 143 7.75 1.32 -3.55
CA PHE A 143 8.83 0.32 -3.49
C PHE A 143 9.01 -0.47 -4.80
N THR A 144 8.21 -0.22 -5.82
CA THR A 144 8.36 -0.84 -7.14
C THR A 144 9.22 0.05 -8.01
N PHE A 145 10.47 -0.35 -8.25
CA PHE A 145 11.46 0.47 -8.98
C PHE A 145 11.60 0.08 -10.45
N ASN A 146 11.33 -1.19 -10.79
CA ASN A 146 11.38 -1.65 -12.18
C ASN A 146 10.23 -1.01 -12.98
N PRO A 147 10.49 -0.37 -14.14
CA PRO A 147 9.45 0.27 -14.94
C PRO A 147 8.38 -0.71 -15.46
N VAL A 148 8.77 -1.94 -15.85
CA VAL A 148 7.83 -2.98 -16.30
C VAL A 148 6.91 -3.40 -15.16
N ASP A 149 7.49 -3.72 -13.98
CA ASP A 149 6.73 -4.11 -12.80
C ASP A 149 5.79 -2.99 -12.36
N LYS A 150 6.25 -1.74 -12.48
CA LYS A 150 5.44 -0.56 -12.16
C LYS A 150 4.26 -0.41 -13.11
N SER A 151 4.46 -0.64 -14.39
CA SER A 151 3.39 -0.61 -15.39
C SER A 151 2.37 -1.72 -15.14
N ASN A 152 2.84 -2.94 -14.85
CA ASN A 152 2.00 -4.07 -14.49
C ASN A 152 1.17 -3.79 -13.23
N LEU A 153 1.77 -3.12 -12.25
CA LEU A 153 1.09 -2.75 -11.01
C LEU A 153 -0.02 -1.72 -11.24
N TYR A 154 0.18 -0.73 -12.10
CA TYR A 154 -0.88 0.20 -12.51
C TYR A 154 -2.04 -0.51 -13.23
N MET A 155 -1.75 -1.50 -14.09
CA MET A 155 -2.78 -2.33 -14.72
C MET A 155 -3.54 -3.19 -13.69
N GLU A 156 -2.82 -3.75 -12.69
CA GLU A 156 -3.45 -4.46 -11.57
C GLU A 156 -4.42 -3.54 -10.82
N TYR A 157 -4.01 -2.30 -10.57
CA TYR A 157 -4.86 -1.33 -9.87
C TYR A 157 -6.03 -0.84 -10.71
N SER A 158 -5.88 -0.65 -12.03
CA SER A 158 -7.01 -0.35 -12.93
C SER A 158 -8.09 -1.43 -12.85
N ARG A 159 -7.70 -2.71 -12.95
CA ARG A 159 -8.62 -3.85 -12.79
C ARG A 159 -9.30 -3.84 -11.41
N LEU A 160 -8.54 -3.51 -10.37
CA LEU A 160 -9.07 -3.42 -9.02
C LEU A 160 -10.10 -2.29 -8.89
N ARG A 161 -9.84 -1.10 -9.46
CA ARG A 161 -10.82 0.02 -9.50
C ARG A 161 -12.09 -0.37 -10.26
N THR A 162 -11.95 -1.08 -11.38
CA THR A 162 -13.12 -1.58 -12.11
C THR A 162 -13.92 -2.58 -11.28
N SER A 163 -13.28 -3.50 -10.55
CA SER A 163 -13.99 -4.43 -9.66
C SER A 163 -14.68 -3.73 -8.49
N GLU A 164 -14.02 -2.74 -7.86
CA GLU A 164 -14.64 -1.90 -6.82
C GLU A 164 -15.85 -1.14 -7.34
N PHE A 165 -15.75 -0.59 -8.56
CA PHE A 165 -16.87 0.09 -9.22
C PHE A 165 -18.05 -0.85 -9.43
N VAL A 166 -17.80 -2.07 -9.92
CA VAL A 166 -18.84 -3.11 -10.09
C VAL A 166 -19.50 -3.44 -8.75
N GLU A 167 -18.71 -3.64 -7.70
CA GLU A 167 -19.20 -3.95 -6.36
C GLU A 167 -20.07 -2.82 -5.79
N LEU A 168 -19.67 -1.56 -5.95
CA LEU A 168 -20.47 -0.39 -5.57
C LEU A 168 -21.84 -0.37 -6.26
N VAL A 169 -21.88 -0.73 -7.56
CA VAL A 169 -23.15 -0.80 -8.31
C VAL A 169 -24.02 -1.93 -7.80
N LEU A 170 -23.44 -3.12 -7.54
CA LEU A 170 -24.19 -4.28 -7.05
C LEU A 170 -24.72 -4.06 -5.62
N ASP A 171 -23.98 -3.35 -4.78
CA ASP A 171 -24.38 -3.03 -3.41
C ASP A 171 -25.35 -1.84 -3.33
N GLY A 172 -25.56 -1.13 -4.45
CA GLY A 172 -26.42 0.05 -4.49
C GLY A 172 -25.80 1.31 -3.90
N ASN A 173 -24.48 1.33 -3.71
CA ASN A 173 -23.70 2.43 -3.12
C ASN A 173 -23.35 3.49 -4.18
N TYR A 174 -24.35 3.99 -4.88
CA TYR A 174 -24.19 4.87 -6.05
C TYR A 174 -23.54 6.22 -5.72
N GLU A 175 -23.59 6.67 -4.50
CA GLU A 175 -22.97 7.93 -4.06
C GLU A 175 -21.45 7.96 -4.19
N TYR A 176 -20.81 6.78 -4.19
CA TYR A 176 -19.35 6.64 -4.33
C TYR A 176 -18.88 6.42 -5.77
N LEU A 177 -19.80 6.22 -6.74
CA LEU A 177 -19.45 5.96 -8.13
C LEU A 177 -18.63 7.09 -8.78
N PRO A 178 -18.96 8.40 -8.60
CA PRO A 178 -18.14 9.47 -9.16
C PRO A 178 -16.68 9.43 -8.68
N ALA A 179 -16.48 9.13 -7.40
CA ALA A 179 -15.14 9.00 -6.84
C ALA A 179 -14.40 7.77 -7.37
N ALA A 180 -15.12 6.66 -7.57
CA ALA A 180 -14.56 5.43 -8.16
C ALA A 180 -14.17 5.65 -9.62
N THR A 181 -15.00 6.34 -10.43
CA THR A 181 -14.70 6.72 -11.82
C THR A 181 -13.44 7.59 -11.89
N THR A 182 -13.32 8.61 -11.05
CA THR A 182 -12.13 9.48 -10.99
C THR A 182 -10.86 8.69 -10.65
N ARG A 183 -10.97 7.70 -9.76
CA ARG A 183 -9.83 6.83 -9.42
C ARG A 183 -9.45 5.91 -10.58
N LEU A 184 -10.44 5.30 -11.24
CA LEU A 184 -10.21 4.49 -12.43
C LEU A 184 -9.48 5.31 -13.50
N GLU A 185 -9.92 6.53 -13.76
CA GLU A 185 -9.26 7.46 -14.69
C GLU A 185 -7.80 7.71 -14.29
N SER A 186 -7.55 8.00 -13.01
CA SER A 186 -6.20 8.26 -12.52
C SER A 186 -5.25 7.07 -12.69
N GLU A 187 -5.73 5.84 -12.48
CA GLU A 187 -4.93 4.63 -12.66
C GLU A 187 -4.65 4.34 -14.15
N ILE A 188 -5.63 4.56 -15.02
CA ILE A 188 -5.43 4.43 -16.48
C ILE A 188 -4.42 5.45 -16.97
N LEU A 189 -4.53 6.72 -16.55
CA LEU A 189 -3.56 7.76 -16.91
C LEU A 189 -2.16 7.44 -16.38
N ALA A 190 -2.05 6.91 -15.17
CA ALA A 190 -0.78 6.49 -14.60
C ALA A 190 -0.17 5.31 -15.38
N SER A 191 -1.01 4.34 -15.82
CA SER A 191 -0.59 3.24 -16.69
C SER A 191 -0.02 3.74 -18.01
N LEU A 192 -0.72 4.66 -18.68
CA LEU A 192 -0.30 5.27 -19.94
C LEU A 192 1.02 6.05 -19.77
N ASN A 193 1.14 6.82 -18.68
CA ASN A 193 2.38 7.55 -18.38
C ASN A 193 3.57 6.62 -18.12
N SER A 194 3.32 5.51 -17.41
CA SER A 194 4.33 4.49 -17.14
C SER A 194 4.77 3.79 -18.43
N LEU A 195 3.83 3.44 -19.29
CA LEU A 195 4.09 2.86 -20.60
C LEU A 195 4.91 3.80 -21.50
N ASN A 196 4.58 5.08 -21.52
CA ASN A 196 5.33 6.07 -22.30
C ASN A 196 6.79 6.17 -21.81
N LYS A 197 7.03 6.15 -20.49
CA LYS A 197 8.39 6.11 -19.93
C LYS A 197 9.12 4.82 -20.30
N LEU A 198 8.43 3.69 -20.31
CA LEU A 198 8.98 2.40 -20.68
C LEU A 198 9.35 2.36 -22.17
N SER A 199 8.53 2.94 -23.06
CA SER A 199 8.78 3.00 -24.51
C SER A 199 10.06 3.76 -24.86
N LEU A 200 10.48 4.69 -24.01
CA LEU A 200 11.74 5.41 -24.13
C LEU A 200 12.96 4.58 -23.69
N ALA A 201 12.75 3.60 -22.81
CA ALA A 201 13.81 2.78 -22.22
C ALA A 201 13.99 1.43 -22.94
N ASP A 202 12.91 0.73 -23.22
CA ASP A 202 12.88 -0.57 -23.89
C ASP A 202 11.61 -0.72 -24.75
N ARG A 203 11.81 -0.80 -26.06
CA ARG A 203 10.73 -0.86 -27.04
C ARG A 203 10.00 -2.18 -27.05
N THR A 204 10.70 -3.28 -26.75
CA THR A 204 10.11 -4.63 -26.77
C THR A 204 9.18 -4.83 -25.58
N ASP A 205 9.65 -4.47 -24.39
CA ASP A 205 8.84 -4.55 -23.17
C ASP A 205 7.65 -3.59 -23.24
N ALA A 206 7.84 -2.40 -23.86
CA ALA A 206 6.76 -1.45 -24.06
C ALA A 206 5.64 -2.01 -24.95
N GLN A 207 5.96 -2.67 -26.06
CA GLN A 207 4.95 -3.27 -26.97
C GLN A 207 4.16 -4.40 -26.31
N LEU A 208 4.82 -5.23 -25.50
CA LEU A 208 4.13 -6.28 -24.73
C LEU A 208 3.18 -5.65 -23.71
N THR A 209 3.67 -4.69 -22.94
CA THR A 209 2.88 -3.98 -21.91
C THR A 209 1.71 -3.20 -22.54
N GLU A 210 1.90 -2.58 -23.70
CA GLU A 210 0.84 -1.90 -24.47
C GLU A 210 -0.27 -2.87 -24.86
N THR A 211 0.11 -4.04 -25.39
CA THR A 211 -0.86 -5.09 -25.76
C THR A 211 -1.64 -5.58 -24.54
N GLU A 212 -0.97 -5.79 -23.42
CA GLU A 212 -1.61 -6.20 -22.15
C GLU A 212 -2.54 -5.12 -21.61
N LEU A 213 -2.16 -3.85 -21.67
CA LEU A 213 -2.99 -2.72 -21.25
C LEU A 213 -4.23 -2.61 -22.14
N GLN A 214 -4.07 -2.70 -23.47
CA GLN A 214 -5.19 -2.69 -24.41
C GLN A 214 -6.18 -3.84 -24.13
N GLN A 215 -5.68 -5.05 -23.90
CA GLN A 215 -6.48 -6.21 -23.53
C GLN A 215 -7.23 -6.00 -22.20
N THR A 216 -6.54 -5.44 -21.21
CA THR A 216 -7.10 -5.13 -19.89
C THR A 216 -8.27 -4.16 -20.02
N LEU A 217 -8.05 -3.00 -20.66
CA LEU A 217 -9.10 -1.99 -20.85
C LEU A 217 -10.28 -2.52 -21.69
N SER A 218 -10.02 -3.37 -22.68
CA SER A 218 -11.08 -4.02 -23.47
C SER A 218 -11.95 -4.95 -22.63
N ASN A 219 -11.34 -5.70 -21.70
CA ASN A 219 -12.04 -6.57 -20.77
C ASN A 219 -12.87 -5.75 -19.77
N GLU A 220 -12.29 -4.66 -19.23
CA GLU A 220 -12.98 -3.73 -18.32
C GLU A 220 -14.21 -3.10 -18.98
N ILE A 221 -14.08 -2.61 -20.21
CA ILE A 221 -15.22 -2.09 -20.98
C ILE A 221 -16.30 -3.16 -21.17
N SER A 222 -15.91 -4.39 -21.46
CA SER A 222 -16.86 -5.49 -21.65
C SER A 222 -17.62 -5.80 -20.35
N MET A 223 -16.92 -5.81 -19.23
CA MET A 223 -17.51 -6.00 -17.90
C MET A 223 -18.48 -4.87 -17.54
N LEU A 224 -18.08 -3.62 -17.74
CA LEU A 224 -18.92 -2.44 -17.47
C LEU A 224 -20.17 -2.40 -18.37
N ARG A 225 -20.07 -2.83 -19.63
CA ARG A 225 -21.25 -2.94 -20.54
C ARG A 225 -22.23 -4.00 -20.08
N ILE A 226 -21.77 -5.15 -19.60
CA ILE A 226 -22.64 -6.19 -19.03
C ILE A 226 -23.32 -5.64 -17.76
N LEU A 227 -22.57 -4.96 -16.91
CA LEU A 227 -23.11 -4.32 -15.72
C LEU A 227 -24.21 -3.29 -16.07
N GLN A 228 -23.97 -2.45 -17.08
CA GLN A 228 -24.91 -1.43 -17.54
C GLN A 228 -26.27 -2.03 -17.96
N GLN A 229 -26.27 -3.20 -18.57
CA GLN A 229 -27.52 -3.89 -19.00
C GLN A 229 -28.37 -4.35 -17.82
N SER A 230 -27.76 -4.63 -16.67
CA SER A 230 -28.43 -5.14 -15.47
C SER A 230 -28.63 -4.11 -14.39
N SER A 231 -28.09 -2.90 -14.58
CA SER A 231 -28.07 -1.85 -13.56
C SER A 231 -29.31 -0.93 -13.64
N PRO A 232 -29.71 -0.33 -12.51
CA PRO A 232 -30.81 0.60 -12.49
C PRO A 232 -30.43 1.95 -13.16
N PRO A 233 -31.42 2.72 -13.65
CA PRO A 233 -31.18 3.95 -14.43
C PRO A 233 -30.31 5.01 -13.72
N ASN A 234 -30.33 5.06 -12.40
CA ASN A 234 -29.55 6.01 -11.60
C ASN A 234 -28.04 5.71 -11.59
N ALA A 235 -27.61 4.50 -11.89
CA ALA A 235 -26.20 4.12 -12.02
C ALA A 235 -25.68 4.28 -13.45
N ASN A 236 -26.56 4.32 -14.45
CA ASN A 236 -26.16 4.23 -15.88
C ASN A 236 -25.26 5.38 -16.33
N ALA A 237 -25.45 6.59 -15.81
CA ALA A 237 -24.62 7.74 -16.18
C ALA A 237 -23.16 7.54 -15.74
N GLU A 238 -22.94 7.04 -14.53
CA GLU A 238 -21.62 6.79 -14.00
C GLU A 238 -20.95 5.57 -14.63
N ILE A 239 -21.73 4.52 -14.95
CA ILE A 239 -21.22 3.36 -15.70
C ILE A 239 -20.76 3.80 -17.11
N GLU A 240 -21.55 4.64 -17.78
CA GLU A 240 -21.18 5.19 -19.09
C GLU A 240 -19.91 6.05 -18.98
N ALA A 241 -19.79 6.89 -17.93
CA ALA A 241 -18.57 7.66 -17.69
C ALA A 241 -17.34 6.76 -17.50
N ALA A 242 -17.46 5.69 -16.73
CA ALA A 242 -16.38 4.72 -16.55
C ALA A 242 -15.99 4.00 -17.85
N ILE A 243 -16.98 3.66 -18.70
CA ILE A 243 -16.74 3.11 -20.05
C ILE A 243 -15.98 4.10 -20.91
N GLN A 244 -16.38 5.39 -20.91
CA GLN A 244 -15.72 6.44 -21.69
C GLN A 244 -14.27 6.65 -21.23
N VAL A 245 -14.00 6.60 -19.95
CA VAL A 245 -12.65 6.67 -19.38
C VAL A 245 -11.77 5.53 -19.92
N ALA A 246 -12.25 4.29 -19.87
CA ALA A 246 -11.50 3.15 -20.37
C ALA A 246 -11.32 3.20 -21.91
N GLN A 247 -12.34 3.68 -22.66
CA GLN A 247 -12.23 3.90 -24.09
C GLN A 247 -11.22 4.98 -24.47
N ALA A 248 -11.18 6.09 -23.71
CA ALA A 248 -10.19 7.14 -23.88
C ALA A 248 -8.77 6.58 -23.65
N GLY A 249 -8.59 5.70 -22.66
CA GLY A 249 -7.34 4.98 -22.44
C GLY A 249 -6.89 4.18 -23.68
N ILE A 250 -7.79 3.41 -24.31
CA ILE A 250 -7.47 2.67 -25.52
C ILE A 250 -7.14 3.60 -26.71
N MET A 251 -7.83 4.74 -26.83
CA MET A 251 -7.54 5.70 -27.89
C MET A 251 -6.16 6.35 -27.71
N ALA A 252 -5.73 6.53 -26.50
CA ALA A 252 -4.43 7.10 -26.19
C ALA A 252 -3.23 6.15 -26.45
N LEU A 253 -3.50 4.85 -26.66
CA LEU A 253 -2.52 3.83 -27.07
C LEU A 253 -2.28 3.80 -28.60
N ARG A 254 -3.09 4.48 -29.40
CA ARG A 254 -2.98 4.52 -30.86
C ARG A 254 -2.16 5.71 -31.31
#